data_5cf4e1c35af940862945328051aa0fc1
#
_entry.id   5cf4e1c35af940862945328051aa0fc1
#
_cell.length_a   1.000
_cell.length_b   1.000
_cell.length_c   1.000
_cell.angle_alpha   90.00
_cell.angle_beta   90.00
_cell.angle_gamma   90.00
#
_symmetry.space_group_name_H-M   'P 1'
#
loop_
_entity.id
_entity.type
_entity.pdbx_description
1 polymer ?
#
loop_
_entity_poly.entity_id
_entity_poly.type
_entity_poly.pdbx_seq_one_letter_code
_entity_poly.pdbx_strand_id
1 'polypeptide(L)'
;MLTPKKLALAHTLGPVVVDIAGTVLTEHEIRRLEHPMTGAVILFTRNFASAEMLRALCGAIHAVRPGILITVDHEGGRVQRFREGFTEVPSMAACRTAGDQTQARLAAAGYVLASELRAAGVDMTFAPVLDIDYGRSAVIGNRSLGSDRDEVERNARALMSGLRLAGMANCGKHFPGHGWAEADSHVACPTDNRSAAEIRRDLSIYRGLALELESIMTAHVAYQCFD
;
A
#
# COMPACT_ATOMS: atom_id res chain seq x y z
N MET A 1 13.49 23.85 17.88
CA MET A 1 14.08 22.72 18.64
C MET A 1 12.96 21.78 19.06
N LEU A 2 13.14 20.46 18.88
CA LEU A 2 12.19 19.46 19.39
C LEU A 2 12.30 19.37 20.91
N THR A 3 11.16 19.23 21.60
CA THR A 3 11.17 18.97 23.04
C THR A 3 11.73 17.56 23.31
N PRO A 4 12.29 17.28 24.52
CA PRO A 4 12.77 15.95 24.87
C PRO A 4 11.73 14.84 24.66
N LYS A 5 10.44 15.12 24.95
CA LYS A 5 9.32 14.18 24.67
C LYS A 5 9.18 13.88 23.19
N LYS A 6 9.21 14.90 22.32
CA LYS A 6 9.12 14.72 20.86
C LYS A 6 10.36 14.00 20.29
N LEU A 7 11.53 14.25 20.85
CA LEU A 7 12.76 13.58 20.46
C LEU A 7 12.71 12.07 20.81
N ALA A 8 12.23 11.72 21.99
CA ALA A 8 12.04 10.33 22.40
C ALA A 8 11.02 9.61 21.51
N LEU A 9 9.90 10.25 21.16
CA LEU A 9 8.88 9.69 20.28
C LEU A 9 9.36 9.53 18.82
N ALA A 10 10.30 10.35 18.36
CA ALA A 10 10.84 10.26 17.00
C ALA A 10 11.65 8.98 16.74
N HIS A 11 12.12 8.30 17.78
CA HIS A 11 12.98 7.11 17.67
C HIS A 11 12.25 5.79 17.98
N THR A 12 10.96 5.82 18.32
CA THR A 12 10.18 4.64 18.68
C THR A 12 8.86 4.62 17.93
N LEU A 13 8.71 3.68 16.99
CA LEU A 13 7.43 3.43 16.33
C LEU A 13 6.72 2.28 17.05
N GLY A 14 5.48 2.51 17.48
CA GLY A 14 4.62 1.47 18.03
C GLY A 14 4.04 0.57 16.93
N PRO A 15 3.39 -0.54 17.31
CA PRO A 15 2.85 -1.50 16.35
C PRO A 15 1.46 -1.13 15.81
N VAL A 16 0.86 -0.01 16.23
CA VAL A 16 -0.50 0.35 15.87
C VAL A 16 -0.51 1.38 14.74
N VAL A 17 -1.26 1.11 13.70
CA VAL A 17 -1.61 2.07 12.64
C VAL A 17 -2.96 2.69 12.99
N VAL A 18 -3.04 4.01 13.03
CA VAL A 18 -4.27 4.76 13.29
C VAL A 18 -4.74 5.52 12.05
N ASP A 19 -6.03 5.82 12.01
CA ASP A 19 -6.61 6.67 10.96
C ASP A 19 -6.96 8.06 11.49
N ILE A 20 -7.30 8.97 10.56
CA ILE A 20 -7.72 10.34 10.81
C ILE A 20 -9.13 10.54 10.28
N ALA A 21 -9.98 11.23 11.03
CA ALA A 21 -11.40 11.39 10.70
C ALA A 21 -11.64 12.34 9.51
N GLY A 22 -10.84 13.41 9.41
CA GLY A 22 -11.04 14.47 8.42
C GLY A 22 -9.74 15.02 7.83
N THR A 23 -9.81 16.27 7.36
CA THR A 23 -8.69 16.96 6.71
C THR A 23 -7.82 17.78 7.67
N VAL A 24 -8.19 17.84 8.95
CA VAL A 24 -7.45 18.50 10.01
C VAL A 24 -7.45 17.63 11.27
N LEU A 25 -6.39 17.75 12.10
CA LEU A 25 -6.29 16.99 13.34
C LEU A 25 -7.21 17.57 14.42
N THR A 26 -7.94 16.70 15.10
CA THR A 26 -8.63 17.00 16.33
C THR A 26 -7.69 16.83 17.54
N GLU A 27 -8.05 17.42 18.71
CA GLU A 27 -7.30 17.20 19.94
C GLU A 27 -7.22 15.72 20.36
N HIS A 28 -8.26 14.95 20.08
CA HIS A 28 -8.28 13.52 20.36
C HIS A 28 -7.26 12.77 19.49
N GLU A 29 -7.15 13.11 18.21
CA GLU A 29 -6.18 12.51 17.29
C GLU A 29 -4.75 12.93 17.63
N ILE A 30 -4.53 14.15 18.04
CA ILE A 30 -3.21 14.59 18.55
C ILE A 30 -2.77 13.71 19.72
N ARG A 31 -3.66 13.45 20.70
CA ARG A 31 -3.35 12.54 21.82
C ARG A 31 -3.08 11.10 21.35
N ARG A 32 -3.83 10.59 20.35
CA ARG A 32 -3.57 9.27 19.76
C ARG A 32 -2.21 9.20 19.05
N LEU A 33 -1.83 10.22 18.32
CA LEU A 33 -0.53 10.31 17.66
C LEU A 33 0.63 10.36 18.66
N GLU A 34 0.44 11.02 19.80
CA GLU A 34 1.45 11.08 20.88
C GLU A 34 1.59 9.76 21.66
N HIS A 35 0.64 8.83 21.50
CA HIS A 35 0.69 7.57 22.24
C HIS A 35 1.85 6.70 21.75
N PRO A 36 2.68 6.10 22.63
CA PRO A 36 3.86 5.34 22.22
C PRO A 36 3.53 4.10 21.35
N MET A 37 2.34 3.53 21.48
CA MET A 37 1.89 2.40 20.67
C MET A 37 1.57 2.77 19.22
N THR A 38 1.36 4.06 18.90
CA THR A 38 1.12 4.49 17.52
C THR A 38 2.42 4.50 16.74
N GLY A 39 2.45 3.83 15.59
CA GLY A 39 3.62 3.74 14.73
C GLY A 39 3.42 4.33 13.35
N ALA A 40 2.18 4.34 12.87
CA ALA A 40 1.85 4.89 11.57
C ALA A 40 0.45 5.49 11.54
N VAL A 41 0.18 6.27 10.50
CA VAL A 41 -1.14 6.78 10.13
C VAL A 41 -1.50 6.25 8.75
N ILE A 42 -2.73 5.77 8.58
CA ILE A 42 -3.30 5.48 7.25
C ILE A 42 -4.28 6.58 6.86
N LEU A 43 -4.10 7.12 5.65
CA LEU A 43 -4.99 8.11 5.07
C LEU A 43 -5.95 7.49 4.06
N PHE A 44 -7.14 8.06 3.97
CA PHE A 44 -8.21 7.65 3.06
C PHE A 44 -8.70 8.86 2.25
N THR A 45 -9.61 8.62 1.31
CA THR A 45 -10.21 9.69 0.50
C THR A 45 -10.85 10.80 1.34
N ARG A 46 -11.41 10.50 2.52
CA ARG A 46 -11.98 11.50 3.45
C ARG A 46 -10.96 12.49 4.02
N ASN A 47 -9.67 12.17 3.93
CA ASN A 47 -8.58 13.04 4.39
C ASN A 47 -8.07 13.99 3.30
N PHE A 48 -8.71 13.96 2.13
CA PHE A 48 -8.30 14.70 0.94
C PHE A 48 -9.38 15.67 0.46
N ALA A 49 -9.03 16.94 0.36
CA ALA A 49 -9.85 17.96 -0.31
C ALA A 49 -9.06 18.67 -1.41
N SER A 50 -7.74 18.88 -1.21
CA SER A 50 -6.80 19.34 -2.23
C SER A 50 -5.39 18.87 -1.87
N ALA A 51 -4.47 18.94 -2.84
CA ALA A 51 -3.06 18.61 -2.61
C ALA A 51 -2.42 19.51 -1.52
N GLU A 52 -2.84 20.77 -1.44
CA GLU A 52 -2.38 21.72 -0.42
C GLU A 52 -2.86 21.31 0.98
N MET A 53 -4.16 21.00 1.13
CA MET A 53 -4.71 20.56 2.41
C MET A 53 -4.12 19.23 2.86
N LEU A 54 -3.89 18.29 1.95
CA LEU A 54 -3.20 17.03 2.25
C LEU A 54 -1.79 17.29 2.78
N ARG A 55 -1.03 18.18 2.14
CA ARG A 55 0.32 18.57 2.59
C ARG A 55 0.28 19.21 3.98
N ALA A 56 -0.70 20.07 4.22
CA ALA A 56 -0.89 20.69 5.54
C ALA A 56 -1.21 19.65 6.62
N LEU A 57 -2.09 18.68 6.33
CA LEU A 57 -2.42 17.57 7.23
C LEU A 57 -1.19 16.71 7.53
N CYS A 58 -0.44 16.29 6.52
CA CYS A 58 0.79 15.50 6.69
C CYS A 58 1.82 16.28 7.52
N GLY A 59 1.99 17.56 7.25
CA GLY A 59 2.86 18.44 8.05
C GLY A 59 2.42 18.55 9.51
N ALA A 60 1.12 18.66 9.77
CA ALA A 60 0.58 18.68 11.13
C ALA A 60 0.81 17.35 11.88
N ILE A 61 0.63 16.21 11.20
CA ILE A 61 0.91 14.87 11.76
C ILE A 61 2.38 14.77 12.16
N HIS A 62 3.32 15.11 11.27
CA HIS A 62 4.75 15.10 11.56
C HIS A 62 5.16 16.13 12.62
N ALA A 63 4.46 17.27 12.73
CA ALA A 63 4.71 18.24 13.78
C ALA A 63 4.32 17.72 15.18
N VAL A 64 3.28 16.88 15.26
CA VAL A 64 2.90 16.19 16.51
C VAL A 64 3.91 15.10 16.84
N ARG A 65 4.22 14.23 15.86
CA ARG A 65 5.13 13.11 16.05
C ARG A 65 6.11 12.99 14.89
N PRO A 66 7.30 13.59 15.00
CA PRO A 66 8.37 13.42 14.01
C PRO A 66 8.75 11.96 13.83
N GLY A 67 8.89 11.52 12.57
CA GLY A 67 9.29 10.16 12.23
C GLY A 67 8.16 9.13 12.20
N ILE A 68 6.89 9.51 12.52
CA ILE A 68 5.74 8.63 12.28
C ILE A 68 5.56 8.39 10.77
N LEU A 69 5.20 7.17 10.40
CA LEU A 69 4.94 6.85 8.99
C LEU A 69 3.52 7.28 8.58
N ILE A 70 3.41 8.01 7.49
CA ILE A 70 2.12 8.33 6.86
C ILE A 70 1.94 7.44 5.64
N THR A 71 0.87 6.65 5.64
CA THR A 71 0.61 5.61 4.65
C THR A 71 -0.73 5.81 3.95
N VAL A 72 -0.90 5.19 2.78
CA VAL A 72 -2.14 5.25 2.00
C VAL A 72 -2.26 4.04 1.08
N ASP A 73 -3.51 3.63 0.76
CA ASP A 73 -3.78 2.77 -0.39
C ASP A 73 -3.86 3.61 -1.66
N HIS A 74 -2.81 3.59 -2.46
CA HIS A 74 -2.71 4.40 -3.67
C HIS A 74 -1.96 3.60 -4.74
N GLU A 75 -2.72 2.74 -5.44
CA GLU A 75 -2.21 1.71 -6.35
C GLU A 75 -2.33 2.14 -7.82
N GLY A 76 -3.13 3.16 -8.10
CA GLY A 76 -3.67 3.48 -9.42
C GLY A 76 -5.02 2.81 -9.70
N GLY A 77 -5.62 3.09 -10.84
CA GLY A 77 -6.93 2.57 -11.21
C GLY A 77 -8.02 2.94 -10.19
N ARG A 78 -8.83 1.93 -9.79
CA ARG A 78 -9.92 2.15 -8.82
C ARG A 78 -9.43 2.36 -7.37
N VAL A 79 -8.21 1.98 -7.06
CA VAL A 79 -7.60 2.17 -5.74
C VAL A 79 -6.57 3.30 -5.81
N GLN A 80 -7.07 4.50 -6.00
CA GLN A 80 -6.32 5.74 -5.97
C GLN A 80 -7.10 6.75 -5.13
N ARG A 81 -6.65 7.03 -3.89
CA ARG A 81 -7.41 7.81 -2.91
C ARG A 81 -7.43 9.30 -3.21
N PHE A 82 -6.35 9.82 -3.76
CA PHE A 82 -6.20 11.23 -4.11
C PHE A 82 -6.25 11.37 -5.63
N ARG A 83 -7.13 12.24 -6.16
CA ARG A 83 -7.35 12.34 -7.60
C ARG A 83 -7.18 13.77 -8.12
N GLU A 84 -7.91 14.72 -7.58
CA GLU A 84 -7.82 16.10 -8.04
C GLU A 84 -6.42 16.67 -7.77
N GLY A 85 -5.74 17.15 -8.82
CA GLY A 85 -4.34 17.61 -8.74
C GLY A 85 -3.30 16.49 -8.66
N PHE A 86 -3.70 15.21 -8.75
CA PHE A 86 -2.83 14.05 -8.91
C PHE A 86 -3.01 13.45 -10.31
N THR A 87 -1.95 12.87 -10.85
CA THR A 87 -2.02 12.12 -12.12
C THR A 87 -2.89 10.87 -11.95
N GLU A 88 -3.88 10.70 -12.82
CA GLU A 88 -4.68 9.49 -12.85
C GLU A 88 -3.86 8.35 -13.45
N VAL A 89 -3.35 7.46 -12.58
CA VAL A 89 -2.56 6.30 -13.00
C VAL A 89 -3.51 5.17 -13.37
N PRO A 90 -3.36 4.55 -14.57
CA PRO A 90 -4.19 3.42 -14.97
C PRO A 90 -4.12 2.24 -14.00
N SER A 91 -5.08 1.32 -14.09
CA SER A 91 -5.01 0.07 -13.33
C SER A 91 -3.77 -0.75 -13.73
N MET A 92 -3.26 -1.57 -12.81
CA MET A 92 -2.10 -2.41 -13.10
C MET A 92 -2.36 -3.39 -14.25
N ALA A 93 -3.59 -3.90 -14.37
CA ALA A 93 -3.99 -4.70 -15.54
C ALA A 93 -3.87 -3.93 -16.87
N ALA A 94 -4.24 -2.64 -16.89
CA ALA A 94 -4.06 -1.81 -18.09
C ALA A 94 -2.58 -1.49 -18.35
N CYS A 95 -1.77 -1.35 -17.31
CA CYS A 95 -0.33 -1.12 -17.47
C CYS A 95 0.38 -2.38 -18.02
N ARG A 96 0.01 -3.59 -17.56
CA ARG A 96 0.64 -4.85 -17.96
C ARG A 96 0.34 -5.28 -19.40
N THR A 97 -0.67 -4.71 -20.04
CA THR A 97 -1.04 -5.02 -21.44
C THR A 97 -0.33 -4.14 -22.48
N ALA A 98 0.75 -3.46 -22.10
CA ALA A 98 1.48 -2.54 -22.99
C ALA A 98 2.52 -3.24 -23.91
N GLY A 99 2.51 -4.55 -24.01
CA GLY A 99 3.48 -5.32 -24.80
C GLY A 99 4.91 -5.08 -24.32
N ASP A 100 5.83 -4.82 -25.24
CA ASP A 100 7.25 -4.57 -24.90
C ASP A 100 7.50 -3.35 -24.00
N GLN A 101 6.50 -2.48 -23.87
CA GLN A 101 6.57 -1.28 -23.00
C GLN A 101 6.08 -1.56 -21.57
N THR A 102 5.66 -2.78 -21.24
CA THR A 102 5.04 -3.11 -19.95
C THR A 102 5.90 -2.70 -18.76
N GLN A 103 7.17 -3.12 -18.71
CA GLN A 103 8.04 -2.80 -17.57
C GLN A 103 8.32 -1.30 -17.45
N ALA A 104 8.55 -0.63 -18.58
CA ALA A 104 8.76 0.83 -18.60
C ALA A 104 7.52 1.58 -18.10
N ARG A 105 6.32 1.16 -18.52
CA ARG A 105 5.04 1.75 -18.09
C ARG A 105 4.79 1.53 -16.60
N LEU A 106 5.07 0.33 -16.08
CA LEU A 106 4.92 0.02 -14.66
C LEU A 106 5.93 0.79 -13.80
N ALA A 107 7.18 0.91 -14.25
CA ALA A 107 8.18 1.73 -13.56
C ALA A 107 7.77 3.22 -13.55
N ALA A 108 7.29 3.74 -14.68
CA ALA A 108 6.77 5.10 -14.75
C ALA A 108 5.55 5.30 -13.84
N ALA A 109 4.61 4.35 -13.80
CA ALA A 109 3.46 4.38 -12.89
C ALA A 109 3.91 4.45 -11.43
N GLY A 110 4.84 3.59 -11.02
CA GLY A 110 5.40 3.61 -9.65
C GLY A 110 6.09 4.92 -9.32
N TYR A 111 6.87 5.47 -10.26
CA TYR A 111 7.54 6.75 -10.07
C TYR A 111 6.56 7.91 -9.89
N VAL A 112 5.53 8.00 -10.73
CA VAL A 112 4.50 9.06 -10.65
C VAL A 112 3.73 8.98 -9.34
N LEU A 113 3.19 7.79 -8.99
CA LEU A 113 2.49 7.56 -7.72
C LEU A 113 3.33 8.02 -6.53
N ALA A 114 4.58 7.58 -6.46
CA ALA A 114 5.46 7.89 -5.35
C ALA A 114 5.87 9.36 -5.31
N SER A 115 6.22 9.96 -6.46
CA SER A 115 6.65 11.36 -6.52
C SER A 115 5.59 12.32 -6.02
N GLU A 116 4.34 12.13 -6.45
CA GLU A 116 3.22 12.97 -6.04
C GLU A 116 2.85 12.76 -4.56
N LEU A 117 2.83 11.52 -4.08
CA LEU A 117 2.60 11.21 -2.67
C LEU A 117 3.70 11.77 -1.77
N ARG A 118 4.97 11.62 -2.15
CA ARG A 118 6.12 12.20 -1.41
C ARG A 118 6.05 13.72 -1.38
N ALA A 119 5.68 14.37 -2.49
CA ALA A 119 5.48 15.81 -2.54
C ALA A 119 4.35 16.30 -1.61
N ALA A 120 3.35 15.45 -1.34
CA ALA A 120 2.28 15.70 -0.38
C ALA A 120 2.65 15.37 1.08
N GLY A 121 3.80 14.74 1.34
CA GLY A 121 4.26 14.36 2.68
C GLY A 121 3.85 12.95 3.12
N VAL A 122 3.41 12.10 2.20
CA VAL A 122 3.12 10.68 2.45
C VAL A 122 4.40 9.86 2.31
N ASP A 123 4.63 8.91 3.22
CA ASP A 123 5.89 8.16 3.30
C ASP A 123 5.84 6.82 2.56
N MET A 124 4.68 6.15 2.53
CA MET A 124 4.54 4.82 1.95
C MET A 124 3.16 4.62 1.33
N THR A 125 3.12 3.96 0.18
CA THR A 125 1.88 3.39 -0.36
C THR A 125 1.83 1.89 -0.11
N PHE A 126 0.63 1.34 0.18
CA PHE A 126 0.40 -0.09 0.25
C PHE A 126 0.29 -0.70 -1.16
N ALA A 127 1.42 -0.74 -1.87
CA ALA A 127 1.64 -1.33 -3.18
C ALA A 127 3.05 -1.94 -3.24
N PRO A 128 3.27 -3.00 -4.03
CA PRO A 128 2.42 -3.59 -5.06
C PRO A 128 1.39 -4.61 -4.55
N VAL A 129 0.33 -4.83 -5.35
CA VAL A 129 -0.55 -5.99 -5.22
C VAL A 129 0.13 -7.19 -5.88
N LEU A 130 0.49 -8.19 -5.09
CA LEU A 130 1.21 -9.40 -5.52
C LEU A 130 0.28 -10.60 -5.76
N ASP A 131 -1.03 -10.38 -5.63
CA ASP A 131 -2.04 -11.42 -5.85
C ASP A 131 -2.12 -11.79 -7.33
N ILE A 132 -2.08 -13.08 -7.62
CA ILE A 132 -2.26 -13.60 -8.98
C ILE A 132 -3.73 -13.43 -9.40
N ASP A 133 -3.94 -12.94 -10.61
CA ASP A 133 -5.27 -12.85 -11.22
C ASP A 133 -5.71 -14.23 -11.74
N TYR A 134 -6.51 -14.93 -10.95
CA TYR A 134 -7.14 -16.19 -11.35
C TYR A 134 -8.47 -16.01 -12.09
N GLY A 135 -8.87 -14.75 -12.36
CA GLY A 135 -10.16 -14.44 -13.00
C GLY A 135 -11.38 -14.67 -12.11
N ARG A 136 -11.19 -14.81 -10.77
CA ARG A 136 -12.24 -15.14 -9.81
C ARG A 136 -12.55 -14.03 -8.81
N SER A 137 -11.51 -13.40 -8.30
CA SER A 137 -11.64 -12.37 -7.26
C SER A 137 -11.97 -11.02 -7.85
N ALA A 138 -13.20 -10.55 -7.67
CA ALA A 138 -13.59 -9.18 -8.03
C ALA A 138 -12.86 -8.12 -7.17
N VAL A 139 -12.40 -8.51 -5.98
CA VAL A 139 -11.64 -7.64 -5.06
C VAL A 139 -10.26 -7.35 -5.63
N ILE A 140 -9.59 -8.35 -6.18
CA ILE A 140 -8.27 -8.19 -6.81
C ILE A 140 -8.45 -7.72 -8.25
N GLY A 141 -9.01 -8.51 -9.13
CA GLY A 141 -9.33 -8.16 -10.51
C GLY A 141 -8.23 -7.35 -11.20
N ASN A 142 -8.57 -6.17 -11.71
CA ASN A 142 -7.66 -5.28 -12.44
C ASN A 142 -6.55 -4.62 -11.59
N ARG A 143 -6.47 -4.88 -10.29
CA ARG A 143 -5.36 -4.46 -9.43
C ARG A 143 -4.13 -5.36 -9.60
N SER A 144 -4.32 -6.60 -10.06
CA SER A 144 -3.25 -7.59 -10.22
C SER A 144 -2.23 -7.20 -11.28
N LEU A 145 -0.99 -7.55 -11.03
CA LEU A 145 0.16 -7.37 -11.91
C LEU A 145 0.38 -8.55 -12.87
N GLY A 146 -0.37 -9.64 -12.74
CA GLY A 146 -0.23 -10.80 -13.63
C GLY A 146 -1.20 -11.93 -13.35
N SER A 147 -1.31 -12.84 -14.32
CA SER A 147 -2.12 -14.04 -14.26
C SER A 147 -1.32 -15.29 -13.85
N ASP A 148 -0.02 -15.16 -13.71
CA ASP A 148 0.87 -16.18 -13.19
C ASP A 148 1.98 -15.58 -12.30
N ARG A 149 2.68 -16.47 -11.60
CA ARG A 149 3.75 -16.10 -10.68
C ARG A 149 4.84 -15.24 -11.31
N ASP A 150 5.35 -15.66 -12.46
CA ASP A 150 6.53 -15.04 -13.08
C ASP A 150 6.18 -13.67 -13.67
N GLU A 151 4.95 -13.53 -14.18
CA GLU A 151 4.42 -12.24 -14.64
C GLU A 151 4.28 -11.27 -13.46
N VAL A 152 3.65 -11.69 -12.35
CA VAL A 152 3.50 -10.86 -11.15
C VAL A 152 4.85 -10.42 -10.61
N GLU A 153 5.79 -11.34 -10.45
CA GLU A 153 7.12 -11.06 -9.91
C GLU A 153 7.91 -10.07 -10.78
N ARG A 154 7.93 -10.28 -12.11
CA ARG A 154 8.60 -9.39 -13.06
C ARG A 154 7.99 -7.99 -13.06
N ASN A 155 6.65 -7.90 -13.10
CA ASN A 155 5.92 -6.65 -13.15
C ASN A 155 5.99 -5.88 -11.80
N ALA A 156 5.95 -6.59 -10.69
CA ALA A 156 6.14 -6.01 -9.36
C ALA A 156 7.52 -5.36 -9.22
N ARG A 157 8.59 -6.01 -9.70
CA ARG A 157 9.94 -5.41 -9.71
C ARG A 157 9.99 -4.08 -10.47
N ALA A 158 9.32 -4.02 -11.62
CA ALA A 158 9.26 -2.79 -12.39
C ALA A 158 8.53 -1.68 -11.64
N LEU A 159 7.34 -1.95 -11.07
CA LEU A 159 6.59 -0.98 -10.28
C LEU A 159 7.40 -0.51 -9.05
N MET A 160 7.96 -1.45 -8.29
CA MET A 160 8.78 -1.14 -7.10
C MET A 160 10.04 -0.34 -7.45
N SER A 161 10.64 -0.57 -8.62
CA SER A 161 11.79 0.24 -9.06
C SER A 161 11.40 1.71 -9.22
N GLY A 162 10.20 1.99 -9.74
CA GLY A 162 9.66 3.36 -9.82
C GLY A 162 9.40 3.97 -8.45
N LEU A 163 8.78 3.22 -7.53
CA LEU A 163 8.55 3.67 -6.14
C LEU A 163 9.89 4.06 -5.48
N ARG A 164 10.89 3.19 -5.55
CA ARG A 164 12.23 3.44 -4.97
C ARG A 164 12.95 4.63 -5.60
N LEU A 165 12.82 4.81 -6.92
CA LEU A 165 13.44 5.95 -7.61
C LEU A 165 12.92 7.29 -7.09
N ALA A 166 11.65 7.35 -6.67
CA ALA A 166 11.05 8.52 -6.01
C ALA A 166 11.25 8.54 -4.47
N GLY A 167 12.01 7.60 -3.91
CA GLY A 167 12.31 7.54 -2.48
C GLY A 167 11.14 7.08 -1.60
N MET A 168 10.24 6.24 -2.14
CA MET A 168 9.09 5.71 -1.40
C MET A 168 9.27 4.23 -1.09
N ALA A 169 8.94 3.85 0.15
CA ALA A 169 8.88 2.46 0.57
C ALA A 169 7.66 1.73 -0.02
N ASN A 170 7.78 0.42 -0.21
CA ASN A 170 6.76 -0.44 -0.77
C ASN A 170 6.16 -1.41 0.27
N CYS A 171 4.98 -1.97 -0.05
CA CYS A 171 4.32 -2.99 0.75
C CYS A 171 3.67 -4.03 -0.16
N GLY A 172 4.25 -5.23 -0.21
CA GLY A 172 3.65 -6.34 -0.96
C GLY A 172 2.41 -6.88 -0.27
N LYS A 173 1.30 -7.01 -1.01
CA LYS A 173 0.02 -7.46 -0.46
C LYS A 173 -0.74 -8.34 -1.45
N HIS A 174 -1.58 -9.24 -1.00
CA HIS A 174 -2.00 -9.59 0.37
C HIS A 174 -1.48 -11.01 0.70
N PHE A 175 -0.47 -11.08 1.55
CA PHE A 175 0.22 -12.34 1.87
C PHE A 175 -0.71 -13.38 2.51
N PRO A 176 -0.66 -14.66 2.13
CA PRO A 176 0.17 -15.27 1.09
C PRO A 176 -0.41 -15.18 -0.33
N GLY A 177 -1.62 -14.64 -0.53
CA GLY A 177 -2.30 -14.43 -1.81
C GLY A 177 -3.82 -14.42 -1.68
N HIS A 178 -4.49 -13.38 -2.19
CA HIS A 178 -5.95 -13.19 -2.15
C HIS A 178 -6.64 -13.43 -3.50
N GLY A 179 -5.89 -13.74 -4.55
CA GLY A 179 -6.42 -13.78 -5.92
C GLY A 179 -7.41 -14.92 -6.20
N TRP A 180 -7.44 -15.95 -5.35
CA TRP A 180 -8.38 -17.08 -5.46
C TRP A 180 -9.69 -16.84 -4.73
N ALA A 181 -9.66 -16.20 -3.57
CA ALA A 181 -10.85 -15.97 -2.75
C ALA A 181 -11.77 -14.94 -3.40
N GLU A 182 -13.06 -15.27 -3.54
CA GLU A 182 -14.05 -14.44 -4.24
C GLU A 182 -14.64 -13.35 -3.34
N ALA A 183 -14.83 -13.65 -2.06
CA ALA A 183 -15.46 -12.71 -1.13
C ALA A 183 -14.53 -11.54 -0.78
N ASP A 184 -15.15 -10.38 -0.54
CA ASP A 184 -14.46 -9.21 0.00
C ASP A 184 -14.30 -9.35 1.52
N SER A 185 -13.07 -9.31 2.01
CA SER A 185 -12.75 -9.43 3.44
C SER A 185 -13.31 -8.30 4.32
N HIS A 186 -13.77 -7.19 3.71
CA HIS A 186 -14.43 -6.10 4.44
C HIS A 186 -15.90 -6.40 4.77
N VAL A 187 -16.53 -7.36 4.08
CA VAL A 187 -17.96 -7.68 4.24
C VAL A 187 -18.24 -9.14 4.60
N ALA A 188 -17.27 -10.04 4.38
CA ALA A 188 -17.37 -11.46 4.66
C ALA A 188 -16.02 -12.04 5.05
N CYS A 189 -15.99 -13.25 5.58
CA CYS A 189 -14.73 -13.98 5.77
C CYS A 189 -14.43 -14.78 4.48
N PRO A 190 -13.55 -14.31 3.60
CA PRO A 190 -13.20 -15.03 2.39
C PRO A 190 -12.44 -16.30 2.75
N THR A 191 -12.69 -17.36 1.98
CA THR A 191 -12.05 -18.66 2.19
C THR A 191 -11.30 -19.09 0.94
N ASP A 192 -10.08 -19.57 1.13
CA ASP A 192 -9.28 -20.23 0.12
C ASP A 192 -9.24 -21.73 0.43
N ASN A 193 -9.85 -22.54 -0.43
CA ASN A 193 -9.98 -23.99 -0.29
C ASN A 193 -8.93 -24.77 -1.09
N ARG A 194 -7.92 -24.10 -1.61
CA ARG A 194 -6.83 -24.73 -2.36
C ARG A 194 -5.93 -25.56 -1.44
N SER A 195 -5.21 -26.47 -2.06
CA SER A 195 -4.18 -27.24 -1.39
C SER A 195 -3.00 -26.36 -0.94
N ALA A 196 -2.28 -26.80 0.08
CA ALA A 196 -1.06 -26.14 0.53
C ALA A 196 0.01 -25.98 -0.58
N ALA A 197 0.03 -26.91 -1.56
CA ALA A 197 0.96 -26.82 -2.68
C ALA A 197 0.60 -25.65 -3.63
N GLU A 198 -0.68 -25.42 -3.87
CA GLU A 198 -1.15 -24.29 -4.70
C GLU A 198 -0.90 -22.95 -4.02
N ILE A 199 -1.20 -22.82 -2.72
CA ILE A 199 -0.93 -21.60 -1.97
C ILE A 199 0.58 -21.32 -1.89
N ARG A 200 1.43 -22.36 -1.82
CA ARG A 200 2.88 -22.17 -1.87
C ARG A 200 3.38 -21.61 -3.20
N ARG A 201 2.64 -21.71 -4.28
CA ARG A 201 2.98 -21.03 -5.55
C ARG A 201 2.82 -19.52 -5.39
N ASP A 202 1.70 -19.06 -4.83
CA ASP A 202 1.48 -17.64 -4.54
C ASP A 202 2.55 -17.12 -3.58
N LEU A 203 2.81 -17.87 -2.51
CA LEU A 203 3.86 -17.59 -1.53
C LEU A 203 5.25 -17.45 -2.16
N SER A 204 5.53 -18.17 -3.24
CA SER A 204 6.84 -18.13 -3.90
C SER A 204 7.17 -16.76 -4.50
N ILE A 205 6.18 -15.91 -4.81
CA ILE A 205 6.37 -14.52 -5.24
C ILE A 205 7.08 -13.72 -4.14
N TYR A 206 6.60 -13.85 -2.90
CA TYR A 206 7.20 -13.15 -1.75
C TYR A 206 8.64 -13.61 -1.48
N ARG A 207 8.94 -14.90 -1.73
CA ARG A 207 10.33 -15.41 -1.66
C ARG A 207 11.22 -14.80 -2.74
N GLY A 208 10.69 -14.72 -3.98
CA GLY A 208 11.41 -14.14 -5.11
C GLY A 208 11.71 -12.64 -4.92
N LEU A 209 10.84 -11.93 -4.18
CA LEU A 209 10.93 -10.50 -3.93
C LEU A 209 11.46 -10.15 -2.52
N ALA A 210 11.87 -11.13 -1.70
CA ALA A 210 12.15 -10.94 -0.29
C ALA A 210 13.20 -9.85 0.04
N LEU A 211 14.18 -9.63 -0.84
CA LEU A 211 15.20 -8.59 -0.68
C LEU A 211 14.79 -7.23 -1.22
N GLU A 212 13.62 -7.15 -1.84
CA GLU A 212 13.12 -5.95 -2.51
C GLU A 212 11.85 -5.37 -1.83
N LEU A 213 11.21 -6.16 -0.97
CA LEU A 213 10.05 -5.75 -0.18
C LEU A 213 10.50 -5.13 1.14
N GLU A 214 10.08 -3.89 1.40
CA GLU A 214 10.31 -3.23 2.68
C GLU A 214 9.28 -3.66 3.73
N SER A 215 8.07 -4.03 3.30
CA SER A 215 7.01 -4.53 4.18
C SER A 215 6.06 -5.48 3.47
N ILE A 216 5.27 -6.20 4.26
CA ILE A 216 4.28 -7.16 3.77
C ILE A 216 2.97 -6.94 4.54
N MET A 217 1.84 -6.91 3.84
CA MET A 217 0.51 -6.89 4.41
C MET A 217 -0.12 -8.27 4.28
N THR A 218 -0.56 -8.85 5.40
CA THR A 218 -1.26 -10.14 5.42
C THR A 218 -2.69 -10.03 4.91
N ALA A 219 -3.17 -11.06 4.23
CA ALA A 219 -4.56 -11.18 3.82
C ALA A 219 -5.46 -11.54 5.02
N HIS A 220 -6.70 -11.05 4.99
CA HIS A 220 -7.77 -11.52 5.87
C HIS A 220 -8.57 -12.62 5.17
N VAL A 221 -7.97 -13.78 4.99
CA VAL A 221 -8.52 -14.95 4.29
C VAL A 221 -8.30 -16.18 5.15
N ALA A 222 -9.31 -17.01 5.30
CA ALA A 222 -9.18 -18.34 5.92
C ALA A 222 -8.62 -19.33 4.89
N TYR A 223 -7.46 -19.89 5.15
CA TYR A 223 -6.80 -20.86 4.26
C TYR A 223 -7.01 -22.26 4.81
N GLN A 224 -8.05 -22.97 4.33
CA GLN A 224 -8.50 -24.25 4.89
C GLN A 224 -7.42 -25.32 5.05
N CYS A 225 -6.32 -25.23 4.32
CA CYS A 225 -5.22 -26.18 4.43
C CYS A 225 -4.21 -25.82 5.52
N PHE A 226 -4.34 -24.66 6.18
CA PHE A 226 -3.44 -24.18 7.24
C PHE A 226 -4.19 -23.80 8.52
N ASP A 227 -5.50 -23.50 8.44
CA ASP A 227 -6.37 -23.07 9.55
C ASP A 227 -7.09 -24.23 10.26
#